data_25e2c16ded77dced3d6e92ec1a4cffaa
#
_entry.id   25e2c16ded77dced3d6e92ec1a4cffaa
#
_cell.length_a   1.000
_cell.length_b   1.000
_cell.length_c   1.000
_cell.angle_alpha   90.00
_cell.angle_beta   90.00
_cell.angle_gamma   90.00
#
_symmetry.space_group_name_H-M   'P 1'
#
loop_
_entity.id
_entity.type
_entity.pdbx_description
1 polymer ?
#
loop_
_entity_poly.entity_id
_entity_poly.type
_entity_poly.pdbx_seq_one_letter_code
_entity_poly.pdbx_strand_id
1 'polypeptide(L)'
;MSIKCLVCKTSAVKPYACRDGQGEKRDMKRIGLRVSSVVAASLLVIFAMARPSGLFAQEKIASIHGHVTNAIGQPVTKGTVKLTTDRGADPKYRKYPFSFPLDESGDYKGTGIAPGNYVAIVFQDDKSLDFVESVDFKAGEDKLVNFDMTRKEYIDKMSPEEKKQLEDFKKKNSEAVAANAKISNLNALLLQARADTKAGNFDAAITAMQNATTVKPDESILWVAMGDAQLGSADAAAKAAKAAGTPATDPALMQKYSDAASSYKKAADLNAASKKPNADVGAAAYNQLGQAYAKQGNAKDAADAYDQAAKLVPASAGMYYYNEAATMFNAGKNDEAAAAADKSIAADPKRAEAYYIKGQALIPKATYDEKTKKFTVPPGCVEAYQKYLELAPDGPHAADVKGVLEGIGEPVKSTYKAPKK
;
A
#
# COMPACT_ATOMS: atom_id res chain seq x y z
N MET A 1 -14.84 0.75 1.28
CA MET A 1 -13.51 0.15 1.08
C MET A 1 -12.49 1.21 1.46
N SER A 2 -11.83 1.06 2.61
CA SER A 2 -10.87 2.04 3.12
C SER A 2 -9.62 2.05 2.25
N ILE A 3 -9.13 3.25 1.95
CA ILE A 3 -7.79 3.47 1.40
C ILE A 3 -6.81 2.95 2.45
N LYS A 4 -6.31 1.73 2.28
CA LYS A 4 -5.28 1.17 3.16
C LYS A 4 -4.00 1.97 3.00
N CYS A 5 -3.63 2.53 4.10
CA CYS A 5 -2.42 3.23 4.49
C CYS A 5 -1.17 2.89 3.66
N LEU A 6 -0.71 3.83 2.84
CA LEU A 6 0.63 3.85 2.24
C LEU A 6 1.52 4.89 2.96
N VAL A 7 1.36 5.01 4.28
CA VAL A 7 2.10 6.00 5.09
C VAL A 7 3.38 5.42 5.72
N CYS A 8 3.66 4.13 5.53
CA CYS A 8 4.89 3.53 6.08
C CYS A 8 5.85 3.14 4.96
N LYS A 9 6.75 4.04 4.56
CA LYS A 9 8.13 3.75 4.13
C LYS A 9 8.86 5.01 3.67
N THR A 10 9.27 5.84 4.62
CA THR A 10 10.43 6.73 4.43
C THR A 10 11.26 6.73 5.71
N SER A 11 11.86 5.60 6.01
CA SER A 11 13.08 5.54 6.82
C SER A 11 14.10 4.83 5.96
N ALA A 12 15.11 5.57 5.52
CA ALA A 12 16.28 5.03 4.87
C ALA A 12 17.09 4.22 5.88
N VAL A 13 16.79 2.94 5.99
CA VAL A 13 17.67 1.95 6.61
C VAL A 13 18.38 1.23 5.47
N LYS A 14 19.72 1.37 5.43
CA LYS A 14 20.59 0.64 4.51
C LYS A 14 20.35 -0.86 4.63
N PRO A 15 20.36 -1.63 3.52
CA PRO A 15 20.21 -3.07 3.60
C PRO A 15 21.49 -3.69 4.22
N TYR A 16 21.30 -4.44 5.30
CA TYR A 16 22.30 -5.39 5.79
C TYR A 16 22.45 -6.51 4.76
N ALA A 17 23.68 -6.75 4.36
CA ALA A 17 24.06 -7.85 3.49
C ALA A 17 23.71 -9.20 4.17
N CYS A 18 22.90 -10.02 3.48
CA CYS A 18 22.71 -11.41 3.83
C CYS A 18 24.02 -12.17 3.58
N ARG A 19 24.55 -12.76 4.63
CA ARG A 19 25.69 -13.66 4.65
C ARG A 19 25.26 -15.01 4.10
N ASP A 20 25.93 -15.46 3.05
CA ASP A 20 25.72 -16.77 2.44
C ASP A 20 25.91 -17.90 3.45
N GLY A 21 24.82 -18.63 3.71
CA GLY A 21 24.84 -19.91 4.41
C GLY A 21 25.06 -21.03 3.42
N GLN A 22 26.20 -21.69 3.54
CA GLN A 22 26.58 -22.86 2.75
C GLN A 22 25.57 -24.00 2.91
N GLY A 23 24.98 -24.43 1.82
CA GLY A 23 24.10 -25.59 1.74
C GLY A 23 24.89 -26.89 1.80
N GLU A 24 24.54 -27.72 2.74
CA GLU A 24 25.00 -29.09 2.93
C GLU A 24 24.45 -30.01 1.85
N LYS A 25 25.34 -30.57 1.02
CA LYS A 25 25.03 -31.58 0.01
C LYS A 25 24.76 -32.89 0.68
N ARG A 26 23.55 -33.41 0.66
CA ARG A 26 23.23 -34.80 0.98
C ARG A 26 23.34 -35.66 -0.27
N ASP A 27 24.33 -36.54 -0.24
CA ASP A 27 24.52 -37.63 -1.18
C ASP A 27 23.32 -38.59 -1.18
N MET A 28 22.65 -38.75 -2.32
CA MET A 28 21.75 -39.86 -2.56
C MET A 28 22.50 -40.98 -3.27
N LYS A 29 22.82 -42.02 -2.53
CA LYS A 29 23.39 -43.28 -3.02
C LYS A 29 22.44 -43.92 -4.04
N ARG A 30 22.95 -44.16 -5.23
CA ARG A 30 22.34 -45.03 -6.25
C ARG A 30 22.40 -46.47 -5.77
N ILE A 31 21.27 -47.12 -5.54
CA ILE A 31 21.15 -48.56 -5.42
C ILE A 31 20.91 -49.12 -6.80
N GLY A 32 21.94 -49.73 -7.35
CA GLY A 32 21.87 -50.50 -8.61
C GLY A 32 21.30 -51.90 -8.33
N LEU A 33 20.19 -52.22 -8.96
CA LEU A 33 19.65 -53.56 -8.99
C LEU A 33 20.06 -54.21 -10.29
N ARG A 34 20.99 -55.22 -10.17
CA ARG A 34 21.35 -56.11 -11.27
C ARG A 34 20.25 -57.15 -11.40
N VAL A 35 19.64 -57.23 -12.58
CA VAL A 35 18.79 -58.37 -12.96
C VAL A 35 19.59 -59.30 -13.88
N SER A 36 19.86 -60.46 -13.38
CA SER A 36 20.51 -61.54 -14.14
C SER A 36 19.52 -62.21 -15.10
N SER A 37 20.00 -62.40 -16.31
CA SER A 37 19.36 -63.21 -17.37
C SER A 37 19.28 -64.66 -16.96
N VAL A 38 18.09 -65.30 -17.07
CA VAL A 38 17.96 -66.74 -17.27
C VAL A 38 17.03 -66.97 -18.44
N VAL A 39 17.64 -67.53 -19.46
CA VAL A 39 16.99 -68.11 -20.66
C VAL A 39 16.39 -69.45 -20.27
N ALA A 40 15.10 -69.64 -20.54
CA ALA A 40 14.54 -70.98 -20.66
C ALA A 40 13.55 -71.01 -21.85
N ALA A 41 14.00 -71.67 -22.88
CA ALA A 41 13.21 -72.07 -24.03
C ALA A 41 12.26 -73.20 -23.65
N SER A 42 10.99 -73.11 -24.07
CA SER A 42 10.10 -74.26 -24.20
C SER A 42 9.15 -74.06 -25.34
N LEU A 43 9.25 -74.95 -26.28
CA LEU A 43 8.46 -75.12 -27.51
C LEU A 43 7.02 -75.58 -27.24
N LEU A 44 6.18 -75.31 -28.27
CA LEU A 44 4.98 -76.01 -28.72
C LEU A 44 3.66 -75.56 -28.01
N VAL A 45 2.58 -75.24 -28.73
CA VAL A 45 1.85 -75.98 -29.79
C VAL A 45 0.98 -74.96 -30.56
N ILE A 46 1.05 -75.03 -31.88
CA ILE A 46 0.13 -74.36 -32.79
C ILE A 46 -1.23 -75.07 -32.73
N PHE A 47 -2.25 -74.37 -32.27
CA PHE A 47 -3.65 -74.73 -32.55
C PHE A 47 -4.32 -73.58 -33.27
N ALA A 48 -4.31 -73.64 -34.57
CA ALA A 48 -5.05 -72.77 -35.45
C ALA A 48 -6.55 -73.05 -35.29
N MET A 49 -7.22 -72.29 -34.46
CA MET A 49 -8.64 -72.11 -34.60
C MET A 49 -8.92 -70.76 -35.25
N ALA A 50 -9.26 -70.78 -36.50
CA ALA A 50 -9.81 -69.66 -37.22
C ALA A 50 -11.11 -69.23 -36.53
N ARG A 51 -11.00 -68.19 -35.70
CA ARG A 51 -12.20 -67.44 -35.31
C ARG A 51 -12.44 -66.37 -36.37
N PRO A 52 -13.68 -66.21 -36.86
CA PRO A 52 -13.99 -65.12 -37.76
C PRO A 52 -13.68 -63.82 -37.04
N SER A 53 -12.74 -63.06 -37.55
CA SER A 53 -12.50 -61.68 -37.12
C SER A 53 -13.74 -60.87 -37.50
N GLY A 54 -14.73 -60.82 -36.61
CA GLY A 54 -15.73 -59.79 -36.69
C GLY A 54 -14.92 -58.47 -36.51
N LEU A 55 -14.75 -57.70 -37.54
CA LEU A 55 -14.41 -56.32 -37.50
C LEU A 55 -15.51 -55.62 -36.67
N PHE A 56 -15.32 -55.59 -35.34
CA PHE A 56 -15.99 -54.56 -34.56
C PHE A 56 -15.34 -53.26 -35.02
N ALA A 57 -15.98 -52.57 -35.95
CA ALA A 57 -15.69 -51.21 -36.24
C ALA A 57 -15.82 -50.48 -34.90
N GLN A 58 -14.70 -50.09 -34.33
CA GLN A 58 -14.68 -49.27 -33.11
C GLN A 58 -15.40 -47.97 -33.49
N GLU A 59 -16.65 -47.87 -33.05
CA GLU A 59 -17.42 -46.64 -33.27
C GLU A 59 -16.57 -45.49 -32.76
N LYS A 60 -16.15 -44.61 -33.67
CA LYS A 60 -15.40 -43.43 -33.32
C LYS A 60 -16.32 -42.55 -32.47
N ILE A 61 -16.06 -42.57 -31.18
CA ILE A 61 -16.78 -41.74 -30.18
C ILE A 61 -16.46 -40.27 -30.42
N ALA A 62 -17.45 -39.40 -30.19
CA ALA A 62 -17.28 -37.94 -30.22
C ALA A 62 -16.88 -37.39 -28.86
N SER A 63 -16.40 -36.16 -28.84
CA SER A 63 -16.14 -35.36 -27.66
C SER A 63 -16.85 -34.02 -27.70
N ILE A 64 -17.00 -33.38 -26.53
CA ILE A 64 -17.58 -32.06 -26.35
C ILE A 64 -16.67 -31.24 -25.45
N HIS A 65 -16.60 -29.95 -25.74
CA HIS A 65 -16.02 -28.95 -24.82
C HIS A 65 -16.75 -27.62 -24.98
N GLY A 66 -16.59 -26.74 -24.02
CA GLY A 66 -17.20 -25.41 -24.09
C GLY A 66 -17.12 -24.67 -22.78
N HIS A 67 -17.70 -23.48 -22.78
CA HIS A 67 -17.73 -22.54 -21.67
C HIS A 67 -19.16 -22.16 -21.32
N VAL A 68 -19.42 -21.92 -20.03
CA VAL A 68 -20.73 -21.51 -19.51
C VAL A 68 -20.63 -20.14 -18.86
N THR A 69 -21.32 -19.16 -19.43
CA THR A 69 -21.38 -17.78 -18.94
C THR A 69 -22.78 -17.44 -18.42
N ASN A 70 -22.89 -16.88 -17.22
CA ASN A 70 -24.15 -16.45 -16.64
C ASN A 70 -24.66 -15.11 -17.25
N ALA A 71 -25.87 -14.67 -16.85
CA ALA A 71 -26.52 -13.47 -17.41
C ALA A 71 -25.78 -12.14 -17.13
N ILE A 72 -24.77 -12.14 -16.24
CA ILE A 72 -23.91 -10.98 -15.94
C ILE A 72 -22.53 -11.06 -16.59
N GLY A 73 -22.30 -12.05 -17.45
CA GLY A 73 -21.03 -12.21 -18.17
C GLY A 73 -19.91 -12.87 -17.36
N GLN A 74 -20.24 -13.54 -16.25
CA GLN A 74 -19.25 -14.26 -15.44
C GLN A 74 -19.33 -15.78 -15.69
N PRO A 75 -18.23 -16.53 -15.53
CA PRO A 75 -18.25 -17.98 -15.63
C PRO A 75 -19.14 -18.62 -14.56
N VAL A 76 -19.86 -19.66 -14.93
CA VAL A 76 -20.58 -20.52 -13.98
C VAL A 76 -19.63 -21.58 -13.46
N THR A 77 -19.12 -21.40 -12.25
CA THR A 77 -18.05 -22.23 -11.66
C THR A 77 -18.52 -23.50 -10.96
N LYS A 78 -19.84 -23.70 -10.87
CA LYS A 78 -20.47 -24.89 -10.27
C LYS A 78 -21.62 -25.34 -11.13
N GLY A 79 -21.65 -26.60 -11.44
CA GLY A 79 -22.73 -27.18 -12.26
C GLY A 79 -22.25 -28.30 -13.16
N THR A 80 -23.13 -28.71 -14.05
CA THR A 80 -22.89 -29.82 -15.00
C THR A 80 -23.58 -29.55 -16.31
N VAL A 81 -22.90 -29.86 -17.42
CA VAL A 81 -23.54 -29.96 -18.72
C VAL A 81 -23.92 -31.41 -18.95
N LYS A 82 -25.20 -31.64 -19.22
CA LYS A 82 -25.76 -32.97 -19.45
C LYS A 82 -26.29 -33.07 -20.88
N LEU A 83 -26.08 -34.23 -21.52
CA LEU A 83 -26.62 -34.52 -22.84
C LEU A 83 -27.71 -35.57 -22.75
N THR A 84 -28.75 -35.41 -23.56
CA THR A 84 -29.85 -36.36 -23.66
C THR A 84 -30.45 -36.40 -25.07
N THR A 85 -30.94 -37.56 -25.48
CA THR A 85 -31.81 -37.73 -26.66
C THR A 85 -33.30 -37.68 -26.27
N ASP A 86 -33.56 -37.70 -24.98
CA ASP A 86 -34.94 -37.60 -24.43
C ASP A 86 -35.43 -36.14 -24.55
N ARG A 87 -36.51 -35.94 -25.28
CA ARG A 87 -37.17 -34.65 -25.53
C ARG A 87 -38.45 -34.46 -24.73
N GLY A 88 -38.64 -35.27 -23.66
CA GLY A 88 -39.78 -35.10 -22.74
C GLY A 88 -39.89 -33.66 -22.23
N ALA A 89 -41.12 -33.24 -21.90
CA ALA A 89 -41.42 -31.83 -21.62
C ALA A 89 -40.61 -31.24 -20.45
N ASP A 90 -40.46 -32.00 -19.36
CA ASP A 90 -39.76 -31.54 -18.17
C ASP A 90 -38.29 -32.06 -18.13
N PRO A 91 -37.29 -31.18 -18.17
CA PRO A 91 -35.87 -31.57 -18.09
C PRO A 91 -35.55 -32.40 -16.84
N LYS A 92 -36.23 -32.18 -15.73
CA LYS A 92 -36.03 -32.91 -14.47
C LYS A 92 -36.18 -34.42 -14.58
N TYR A 93 -37.07 -34.88 -15.43
CA TYR A 93 -37.41 -36.29 -15.56
C TYR A 93 -36.74 -36.98 -16.78
N ARG A 94 -35.95 -36.25 -17.56
CA ARG A 94 -35.24 -36.80 -18.71
C ARG A 94 -34.09 -37.71 -18.25
N LYS A 95 -33.74 -38.71 -19.07
CA LYS A 95 -32.56 -39.54 -18.86
C LYS A 95 -31.34 -38.85 -19.49
N TYR A 96 -30.29 -38.72 -18.71
CA TYR A 96 -29.03 -38.09 -19.12
C TYR A 96 -27.90 -39.11 -19.17
N PRO A 97 -27.60 -39.74 -20.30
CA PRO A 97 -26.52 -40.71 -20.42
C PRO A 97 -25.12 -40.08 -20.27
N PHE A 98 -24.99 -38.78 -20.48
CA PHE A 98 -23.72 -38.06 -20.35
C PHE A 98 -23.88 -36.87 -19.42
N SER A 99 -22.85 -36.67 -18.57
CA SER A 99 -22.80 -35.57 -17.59
C SER A 99 -21.37 -35.12 -17.40
N PHE A 100 -21.08 -33.84 -17.62
CA PHE A 100 -19.76 -33.23 -17.61
C PHE A 100 -19.74 -32.06 -16.61
N PRO A 101 -18.92 -32.14 -15.55
CA PRO A 101 -18.84 -31.08 -14.55
C PRO A 101 -18.18 -29.83 -15.13
N LEU A 102 -18.61 -28.65 -14.63
CA LEU A 102 -17.95 -27.39 -14.86
C LEU A 102 -16.74 -27.25 -13.91
N ASP A 103 -15.65 -26.68 -14.40
CA ASP A 103 -14.51 -26.31 -13.59
C ASP A 103 -14.63 -24.89 -12.99
N GLU A 104 -13.60 -24.44 -12.27
CA GLU A 104 -13.56 -23.10 -11.64
C GLU A 104 -13.55 -21.95 -12.65
N SER A 105 -13.24 -22.23 -13.92
CA SER A 105 -13.27 -21.23 -15.01
C SER A 105 -14.59 -21.24 -15.76
N GLY A 106 -15.53 -22.15 -15.43
CA GLY A 106 -16.77 -22.34 -16.14
C GLY A 106 -16.62 -23.18 -17.43
N ASP A 107 -15.48 -23.82 -17.60
CA ASP A 107 -15.20 -24.68 -18.74
C ASP A 107 -15.62 -26.12 -18.44
N TYR A 108 -15.96 -26.85 -19.49
CA TYR A 108 -16.27 -28.27 -19.39
C TYR A 108 -15.75 -29.03 -20.61
N LYS A 109 -15.47 -30.31 -20.42
CA LYS A 109 -15.09 -31.23 -21.46
C LYS A 109 -15.60 -32.63 -21.17
N GLY A 110 -15.86 -33.36 -22.22
CA GLY A 110 -16.32 -34.74 -22.13
C GLY A 110 -16.01 -35.55 -23.38
N THR A 111 -15.94 -36.86 -23.20
CA THR A 111 -15.66 -37.83 -24.27
C THR A 111 -16.62 -39.00 -24.15
N GLY A 112 -16.60 -39.90 -25.12
CA GLY A 112 -17.42 -41.11 -25.06
C GLY A 112 -18.82 -40.95 -25.66
N ILE A 113 -19.08 -39.86 -26.37
CA ILE A 113 -20.41 -39.56 -26.92
C ILE A 113 -20.60 -40.34 -28.20
N ALA A 114 -21.68 -41.15 -28.23
CA ALA A 114 -22.09 -41.82 -29.44
C ALA A 114 -22.60 -40.84 -30.51
N PRO A 115 -22.35 -41.05 -31.79
CA PRO A 115 -22.90 -40.21 -32.86
C PRO A 115 -24.43 -40.13 -32.76
N GLY A 116 -24.97 -38.92 -32.91
CA GLY A 116 -26.43 -38.70 -32.83
C GLY A 116 -26.75 -37.24 -32.49
N ASN A 117 -28.03 -36.94 -32.41
CA ASN A 117 -28.54 -35.61 -32.12
C ASN A 117 -29.04 -35.54 -30.68
N TYR A 118 -28.45 -34.64 -29.92
CA TYR A 118 -28.68 -34.46 -28.47
C TYR A 118 -29.24 -33.07 -28.15
N VAL A 119 -29.94 -33.00 -27.04
CA VAL A 119 -30.18 -31.74 -26.30
C VAL A 119 -29.07 -31.61 -25.28
N ALA A 120 -28.35 -30.49 -25.28
CA ALA A 120 -27.35 -30.15 -24.24
C ALA A 120 -27.99 -29.17 -23.26
N ILE A 121 -27.90 -29.47 -21.96
CA ILE A 121 -28.55 -28.68 -20.91
C ILE A 121 -27.50 -28.43 -19.80
N VAL A 122 -27.37 -27.19 -19.38
CA VAL A 122 -26.57 -26.85 -18.19
C VAL A 122 -27.45 -26.81 -16.94
N PHE A 123 -26.98 -27.50 -15.89
CA PHE A 123 -27.62 -27.57 -14.57
C PHE A 123 -26.72 -26.96 -13.50
N GLN A 124 -27.35 -26.28 -12.52
CA GLN A 124 -26.76 -25.88 -11.26
C GLN A 124 -27.78 -26.20 -10.15
N ASP A 125 -27.34 -26.90 -9.10
CA ASP A 125 -28.20 -27.29 -7.95
C ASP A 125 -29.53 -27.92 -8.39
N ASP A 126 -29.46 -28.88 -9.33
CA ASP A 126 -30.60 -29.58 -9.95
C ASP A 126 -31.58 -28.68 -10.74
N LYS A 127 -31.30 -27.41 -10.90
CA LYS A 127 -32.07 -26.46 -11.72
C LYS A 127 -31.44 -26.35 -13.10
N SER A 128 -32.21 -26.52 -14.17
CA SER A 128 -31.73 -26.21 -15.52
C SER A 128 -31.60 -24.69 -15.67
N LEU A 129 -30.43 -24.26 -16.09
CA LEU A 129 -30.14 -22.83 -16.32
C LEU A 129 -30.39 -22.46 -17.80
N ASP A 130 -29.90 -23.29 -18.71
CA ASP A 130 -29.95 -23.00 -20.14
C ASP A 130 -29.82 -24.30 -20.95
N PHE A 131 -30.19 -24.27 -22.23
CA PHE A 131 -30.12 -25.43 -23.10
C PHE A 131 -29.89 -25.06 -24.57
N VAL A 132 -29.32 -26.05 -25.32
CA VAL A 132 -29.21 -26.06 -26.77
C VAL A 132 -29.99 -27.26 -27.29
N GLU A 133 -31.05 -27.00 -28.06
CA GLU A 133 -32.04 -28.02 -28.45
C GLU A 133 -31.50 -29.09 -29.40
N SER A 134 -30.48 -28.78 -30.19
CA SER A 134 -29.93 -29.68 -31.22
C SER A 134 -28.44 -29.55 -31.34
N VAL A 135 -27.73 -30.54 -30.84
CA VAL A 135 -26.30 -30.71 -30.96
C VAL A 135 -26.03 -32.02 -31.68
N ASP A 136 -25.70 -31.94 -32.94
CA ASP A 136 -25.42 -33.10 -33.77
C ASP A 136 -23.95 -33.53 -33.64
N PHE A 137 -23.68 -34.76 -33.20
CA PHE A 137 -22.36 -35.34 -33.05
C PHE A 137 -22.07 -36.34 -34.14
N LYS A 138 -21.01 -36.15 -34.89
CA LYS A 138 -20.49 -37.12 -35.89
C LYS A 138 -19.41 -37.99 -35.26
N ALA A 139 -19.20 -39.15 -35.82
CA ALA A 139 -18.19 -40.10 -35.38
C ALA A 139 -16.77 -39.48 -35.35
N GLY A 140 -16.18 -39.39 -34.16
CA GLY A 140 -14.82 -38.81 -33.93
C GLY A 140 -14.75 -37.29 -33.95
N GLU A 141 -15.91 -36.59 -33.95
CA GLU A 141 -15.97 -35.11 -33.87
C GLU A 141 -15.66 -34.61 -32.46
N ASP A 142 -14.91 -33.52 -32.35
CA ASP A 142 -14.79 -32.72 -31.13
C ASP A 142 -15.63 -31.44 -31.28
N LYS A 143 -16.69 -31.35 -30.50
CA LYS A 143 -17.75 -30.33 -30.66
C LYS A 143 -17.60 -29.22 -29.60
N LEU A 144 -17.47 -27.98 -30.07
CA LEU A 144 -17.59 -26.80 -29.21
C LEU A 144 -19.05 -26.42 -29.00
N VAL A 145 -19.51 -26.38 -27.74
CA VAL A 145 -20.86 -25.90 -27.38
C VAL A 145 -20.73 -24.95 -26.19
N ASN A 146 -20.98 -23.67 -26.41
CA ASN A 146 -20.96 -22.65 -25.35
C ASN A 146 -22.40 -22.31 -24.93
N PHE A 147 -22.56 -22.03 -23.61
CA PHE A 147 -23.79 -21.51 -23.05
C PHE A 147 -23.53 -20.06 -22.61
N ASP A 148 -24.03 -19.13 -23.40
CA ASP A 148 -23.93 -17.69 -23.13
C ASP A 148 -25.30 -17.15 -22.73
N MET A 149 -25.50 -16.97 -21.40
CA MET A 149 -26.74 -16.46 -20.86
C MET A 149 -26.84 -14.93 -20.93
N THR A 150 -25.81 -14.23 -21.50
CA THR A 150 -25.92 -12.78 -21.77
C THR A 150 -26.71 -12.49 -23.05
N ARG A 151 -26.95 -13.50 -23.88
CA ARG A 151 -27.66 -13.34 -25.14
C ARG A 151 -29.10 -12.87 -24.95
N LYS A 152 -29.55 -12.07 -25.92
CA LYS A 152 -30.89 -11.45 -25.87
C LYS A 152 -32.02 -12.47 -25.67
N GLU A 153 -31.96 -13.60 -26.36
CA GLU A 153 -32.97 -14.65 -26.32
C GLU A 153 -33.13 -15.30 -24.94
N TYR A 154 -32.03 -15.36 -24.17
CA TYR A 154 -32.05 -15.81 -22.80
C TYR A 154 -32.66 -14.74 -21.88
N ILE A 155 -32.17 -13.48 -21.98
CA ILE A 155 -32.67 -12.36 -21.18
C ILE A 155 -34.14 -12.10 -21.43
N ASP A 156 -34.63 -12.22 -22.68
CA ASP A 156 -36.06 -11.99 -23.01
C ASP A 156 -36.98 -13.00 -22.34
N LYS A 157 -36.48 -14.20 -22.04
CA LYS A 157 -37.25 -15.26 -21.33
C LYS A 157 -37.27 -15.12 -19.83
N MET A 158 -36.46 -14.25 -19.24
CA MET A 158 -36.42 -14.00 -17.79
C MET A 158 -37.72 -13.33 -17.34
N SER A 159 -38.11 -13.61 -16.10
CA SER A 159 -39.25 -12.92 -15.47
C SER A 159 -38.95 -11.42 -15.30
N PRO A 160 -39.97 -10.56 -15.12
CA PRO A 160 -39.79 -9.14 -14.85
C PRO A 160 -38.91 -8.89 -13.62
N GLU A 161 -39.07 -9.70 -12.58
CA GLU A 161 -38.30 -9.63 -11.34
C GLU A 161 -36.80 -9.95 -11.58
N GLU A 162 -36.52 -11.02 -12.32
CA GLU A 162 -35.14 -11.41 -12.67
C GLU A 162 -34.48 -10.35 -13.54
N LYS A 163 -35.16 -9.78 -14.53
CA LYS A 163 -34.68 -8.67 -15.35
C LYS A 163 -34.31 -7.46 -14.50
N LYS A 164 -35.22 -7.09 -13.57
CA LYS A 164 -34.94 -5.97 -12.66
C LYS A 164 -33.74 -6.22 -11.77
N GLN A 165 -33.61 -7.44 -11.20
CA GLN A 165 -32.43 -7.79 -10.40
C GLN A 165 -31.14 -7.74 -11.22
N LEU A 166 -31.17 -8.19 -12.47
CA LEU A 166 -30.04 -8.12 -13.39
C LEU A 166 -29.62 -6.66 -13.70
N GLU A 167 -30.59 -5.79 -13.95
CA GLU A 167 -30.35 -4.36 -14.21
C GLU A 167 -29.80 -3.65 -12.95
N ASP A 168 -30.40 -3.89 -11.78
CA ASP A 168 -29.91 -3.35 -10.50
C ASP A 168 -28.49 -3.80 -10.19
N PHE A 169 -28.18 -5.07 -10.48
CA PHE A 169 -26.81 -5.59 -10.32
C PHE A 169 -25.82 -4.93 -11.30
N LYS A 170 -26.18 -4.84 -12.59
CA LYS A 170 -25.34 -4.17 -13.61
C LYS A 170 -25.09 -2.72 -13.25
N LYS A 171 -26.12 -2.00 -12.80
CA LYS A 171 -26.01 -0.62 -12.35
C LYS A 171 -25.06 -0.49 -11.15
N LYS A 172 -25.26 -1.27 -10.09
CA LYS A 172 -24.37 -1.26 -8.92
C LYS A 172 -22.93 -1.62 -9.27
N ASN A 173 -22.73 -2.59 -10.15
CA ASN A 173 -21.40 -2.97 -10.59
C ASN A 173 -20.72 -1.86 -11.41
N SER A 174 -21.45 -1.21 -12.33
CA SER A 174 -20.92 -0.08 -13.10
C SER A 174 -20.57 1.11 -12.19
N GLU A 175 -21.41 1.42 -11.20
CA GLU A 175 -21.15 2.45 -10.21
C GLU A 175 -19.90 2.12 -9.37
N ALA A 176 -19.75 0.86 -8.96
CA ALA A 176 -18.58 0.40 -8.21
C ALA A 176 -17.28 0.47 -9.06
N VAL A 177 -17.34 0.08 -10.33
CA VAL A 177 -16.21 0.19 -11.26
C VAL A 177 -15.83 1.66 -11.48
N ALA A 178 -16.80 2.53 -11.71
CA ALA A 178 -16.57 3.97 -11.87
C ALA A 178 -15.99 4.61 -10.60
N ALA A 179 -16.48 4.22 -9.41
CA ALA A 179 -15.94 4.68 -8.14
C ALA A 179 -14.49 4.20 -7.93
N ASN A 180 -14.20 2.93 -8.24
CA ASN A 180 -12.84 2.39 -8.15
C ASN A 180 -11.87 3.09 -9.11
N ALA A 181 -12.31 3.40 -10.33
CA ALA A 181 -11.53 4.15 -11.31
C ALA A 181 -11.21 5.57 -10.81
N LYS A 182 -12.18 6.27 -10.20
CA LYS A 182 -11.96 7.58 -9.58
C LYS A 182 -10.93 7.50 -8.44
N ILE A 183 -11.04 6.50 -7.57
CA ILE A 183 -10.10 6.28 -6.46
C ILE A 183 -8.69 5.99 -7.00
N SER A 184 -8.58 5.14 -8.02
CA SER A 184 -7.30 4.84 -8.67
C SER A 184 -6.65 6.09 -9.26
N ASN A 185 -7.42 6.93 -9.92
CA ASN A 185 -6.94 8.19 -10.47
C ASN A 185 -6.48 9.16 -9.38
N LEU A 186 -7.22 9.31 -8.27
CA LEU A 186 -6.81 10.14 -7.13
C LEU A 186 -5.50 9.64 -6.49
N ASN A 187 -5.33 8.32 -6.36
CA ASN A 187 -4.09 7.74 -5.84
C ASN A 187 -2.90 8.01 -6.79
N ALA A 188 -3.12 7.92 -8.10
CA ALA A 188 -2.09 8.24 -9.09
C ALA A 188 -1.68 9.73 -9.00
N LEU A 189 -2.66 10.64 -8.91
CA LEU A 189 -2.41 12.08 -8.74
C LEU A 189 -1.65 12.37 -7.44
N LEU A 190 -2.00 11.72 -6.34
CA LEU A 190 -1.31 11.89 -5.06
C LEU A 190 0.15 11.41 -5.13
N LEU A 191 0.40 10.26 -5.75
CA LEU A 191 1.75 9.73 -5.93
C LEU A 191 2.58 10.65 -6.84
N GLN A 192 2.01 11.13 -7.92
CA GLN A 192 2.66 12.06 -8.84
C GLN A 192 3.01 13.37 -8.12
N ALA A 193 2.07 13.98 -7.40
CA ALA A 193 2.32 15.22 -6.68
C ALA A 193 3.42 15.08 -5.62
N ARG A 194 3.49 13.96 -4.92
CA ARG A 194 4.58 13.68 -3.97
C ARG A 194 5.94 13.54 -4.67
N ALA A 195 5.97 12.89 -5.84
CA ALA A 195 7.17 12.77 -6.65
C ALA A 195 7.64 14.14 -7.16
N ASP A 196 6.70 14.96 -7.65
CA ASP A 196 6.96 16.32 -8.13
C ASP A 196 7.45 17.23 -7.00
N THR A 197 6.82 17.17 -5.82
CA THR A 197 7.27 17.90 -4.62
C THR A 197 8.71 17.53 -4.26
N LYS A 198 9.03 16.24 -4.27
CA LYS A 198 10.38 15.75 -3.99
C LYS A 198 11.41 16.18 -5.05
N ALA A 199 10.98 16.29 -6.30
CA ALA A 199 11.81 16.75 -7.41
C ALA A 199 11.97 18.29 -7.46
N GLY A 200 11.20 19.04 -6.65
CA GLY A 200 11.17 20.51 -6.69
C GLY A 200 10.21 21.10 -7.73
N ASN A 201 9.39 20.27 -8.37
CA ASN A 201 8.40 20.68 -9.37
C ASN A 201 7.09 21.14 -8.67
N PHE A 202 7.19 22.12 -7.80
CA PHE A 202 6.12 22.50 -6.88
C PHE A 202 4.83 22.93 -7.58
N ASP A 203 4.90 23.68 -8.68
CA ASP A 203 3.72 24.16 -9.41
C ASP A 203 2.94 23.00 -10.03
N ALA A 204 3.64 21.98 -10.55
CA ALA A 204 3.00 20.76 -11.06
C ALA A 204 2.30 19.99 -9.94
N ALA A 205 2.96 19.84 -8.78
CA ALA A 205 2.39 19.19 -7.61
C ALA A 205 1.15 19.92 -7.08
N ILE A 206 1.20 21.24 -6.97
CA ILE A 206 0.08 22.08 -6.54
C ILE A 206 -1.10 21.92 -7.52
N THR A 207 -0.86 21.99 -8.82
CA THR A 207 -1.90 21.82 -9.85
C THR A 207 -2.55 20.43 -9.77
N ALA A 208 -1.75 19.38 -9.60
CA ALA A 208 -2.27 18.03 -9.45
C ALA A 208 -3.17 17.91 -8.20
N MET A 209 -2.78 18.51 -7.08
CA MET A 209 -3.56 18.48 -5.84
C MET A 209 -4.80 19.37 -5.90
N GLN A 210 -4.77 20.50 -6.60
CA GLN A 210 -5.97 21.30 -6.89
C GLN A 210 -7.02 20.48 -7.62
N ASN A 211 -6.60 19.76 -8.67
CA ASN A 211 -7.49 18.85 -9.39
C ASN A 211 -8.05 17.73 -8.48
N ALA A 212 -7.19 17.11 -7.68
CA ALA A 212 -7.59 16.04 -6.78
C ALA A 212 -8.57 16.52 -5.68
N THR A 213 -8.32 17.66 -5.06
CA THR A 213 -9.18 18.25 -4.02
C THR A 213 -10.50 18.79 -4.56
N THR A 214 -10.56 19.17 -5.85
CA THR A 214 -11.83 19.50 -6.53
C THR A 214 -12.71 18.25 -6.68
N VAL A 215 -12.11 17.09 -7.00
CA VAL A 215 -12.84 15.82 -7.15
C VAL A 215 -13.26 15.25 -5.79
N LYS A 216 -12.41 15.37 -4.79
CA LYS A 216 -12.65 14.84 -3.43
C LYS A 216 -12.17 15.84 -2.37
N PRO A 217 -12.97 16.86 -2.06
CA PRO A 217 -12.59 17.96 -1.17
C PRO A 217 -12.52 17.55 0.32
N ASP A 218 -13.12 16.41 0.69
CA ASP A 218 -13.20 15.87 2.04
C ASP A 218 -12.07 14.90 2.38
N GLU A 219 -11.12 14.64 1.47
CA GLU A 219 -10.03 13.70 1.67
C GLU A 219 -8.79 14.43 2.25
N SER A 220 -8.58 14.27 3.56
CA SER A 220 -7.54 14.99 4.32
C SER A 220 -6.12 14.80 3.78
N ILE A 221 -5.78 13.59 3.29
CA ILE A 221 -4.43 13.31 2.78
C ILE A 221 -4.07 14.10 1.52
N LEU A 222 -5.06 14.50 0.72
CA LEU A 222 -4.84 15.34 -0.45
C LEU A 222 -4.46 16.76 -0.05
N TRP A 223 -5.08 17.27 1.01
CA TRP A 223 -4.76 18.59 1.57
C TRP A 223 -3.40 18.60 2.28
N VAL A 224 -2.97 17.48 2.90
CA VAL A 224 -1.57 17.36 3.38
C VAL A 224 -0.61 17.48 2.21
N ALA A 225 -0.81 16.73 1.13
CA ALA A 225 0.07 16.78 -0.04
C ALA A 225 0.05 18.14 -0.76
N MET A 226 -1.09 18.84 -0.76
CA MET A 226 -1.19 20.24 -1.21
C MET A 226 -0.28 21.14 -0.37
N GLY A 227 -0.41 21.06 0.95
CA GLY A 227 0.42 21.83 1.88
C GLY A 227 1.90 21.54 1.71
N ASP A 228 2.30 20.26 1.52
CA ASP A 228 3.69 19.86 1.30
C ASP A 228 4.28 20.53 0.05
N ALA A 229 3.53 20.58 -1.06
CA ALA A 229 3.96 21.23 -2.28
C ALA A 229 4.04 22.76 -2.11
N GLN A 230 3.05 23.37 -1.43
CA GLN A 230 3.04 24.79 -1.14
C GLN A 230 4.17 25.22 -0.19
N LEU A 231 4.43 24.45 0.86
CA LEU A 231 5.54 24.69 1.78
C LEU A 231 6.89 24.58 1.09
N GLY A 232 7.08 23.55 0.25
CA GLY A 232 8.27 23.38 -0.57
C GLY A 232 8.49 24.57 -1.52
N SER A 233 7.42 25.05 -2.19
CA SER A 233 7.46 26.25 -3.02
C SER A 233 7.84 27.51 -2.23
N ALA A 234 7.28 27.66 -1.01
CA ALA A 234 7.59 28.77 -0.13
C ALA A 234 9.06 28.73 0.33
N ASP A 235 9.57 27.57 0.72
CA ASP A 235 10.97 27.41 1.14
C ASP A 235 11.96 27.66 -0.01
N ALA A 236 11.61 27.22 -1.23
CA ALA A 236 12.40 27.56 -2.43
C ALA A 236 12.41 29.06 -2.73
N ALA A 237 11.24 29.71 -2.61
CA ALA A 237 11.12 31.16 -2.76
C ALA A 237 11.91 31.91 -1.67
N ALA A 238 11.87 31.46 -0.41
CA ALA A 238 12.63 32.03 0.69
C ALA A 238 14.14 31.94 0.46
N LYS A 239 14.61 30.81 -0.06
CA LYS A 239 16.03 30.62 -0.42
C LYS A 239 16.45 31.59 -1.53
N ALA A 240 15.62 31.77 -2.55
CA ALA A 240 15.88 32.71 -3.64
C ALA A 240 15.85 34.16 -3.13
N ALA A 241 14.85 34.54 -2.33
CA ALA A 241 14.72 35.85 -1.70
C ALA A 241 15.94 36.20 -0.84
N LYS A 242 16.42 35.27 -0.01
CA LYS A 242 17.63 35.45 0.79
C LYS A 242 18.87 35.71 -0.08
N ALA A 243 19.02 34.98 -1.20
CA ALA A 243 20.13 35.20 -2.14
C ALA A 243 20.04 36.55 -2.84
N ALA A 244 18.83 37.08 -3.03
CA ALA A 244 18.55 38.41 -3.63
C ALA A 244 18.59 39.56 -2.59
N GLY A 245 18.82 39.28 -1.29
CA GLY A 245 18.78 40.28 -0.22
C GLY A 245 17.37 40.74 0.16
N THR A 246 16.33 40.04 -0.26
CA THR A 246 14.95 40.35 0.10
C THR A 246 14.69 39.97 1.57
N PRO A 247 13.98 40.81 2.35
CA PRO A 247 13.66 40.50 3.73
C PRO A 247 12.85 39.23 3.90
N ALA A 248 13.10 38.45 4.96
CA ALA A 248 12.34 37.25 5.29
C ALA A 248 10.85 37.54 5.59
N THR A 249 10.51 38.77 5.86
CA THR A 249 9.15 39.28 6.10
C THR A 249 8.43 39.79 4.84
N ASP A 250 9.00 39.51 3.66
CA ASP A 250 8.36 39.88 2.39
C ASP A 250 6.91 39.39 2.33
N PRO A 251 5.93 40.25 2.03
CA PRO A 251 4.52 39.88 2.05
C PRO A 251 4.15 38.73 1.09
N ALA A 252 4.78 38.67 -0.10
CA ALA A 252 4.50 37.60 -1.05
C ALA A 252 5.04 36.26 -0.56
N LEU A 253 6.18 36.26 0.13
CA LEU A 253 6.72 35.06 0.78
C LEU A 253 5.85 34.62 1.94
N MET A 254 5.42 35.57 2.78
CA MET A 254 4.51 35.27 3.90
C MET A 254 3.17 34.69 3.43
N GLN A 255 2.64 35.16 2.30
CA GLN A 255 1.43 34.60 1.71
C GLN A 255 1.61 33.13 1.32
N LYS A 256 2.75 32.76 0.70
CA LYS A 256 3.02 31.38 0.35
C LYS A 256 3.03 30.43 1.58
N TYR A 257 3.63 30.87 2.70
CA TYR A 257 3.56 30.12 3.96
C TYR A 257 2.14 30.06 4.52
N SER A 258 1.35 31.11 4.36
CA SER A 258 -0.05 31.16 4.77
C SER A 258 -0.92 30.19 3.99
N ASP A 259 -0.69 30.08 2.68
CA ASP A 259 -1.38 29.12 1.81
C ASP A 259 -1.09 27.68 2.23
N ALA A 260 0.18 27.36 2.53
CA ALA A 260 0.57 26.06 3.05
C ALA A 260 -0.09 25.77 4.42
N ALA A 261 -0.05 26.73 5.35
CA ALA A 261 -0.70 26.62 6.65
C ALA A 261 -2.21 26.36 6.52
N SER A 262 -2.86 27.07 5.60
CA SER A 262 -4.30 26.90 5.32
C SER A 262 -4.63 25.50 4.84
N SER A 263 -3.81 24.94 3.94
CA SER A 263 -3.98 23.57 3.43
C SER A 263 -3.79 22.53 4.53
N TYR A 264 -2.76 22.67 5.38
CA TYR A 264 -2.54 21.77 6.52
C TYR A 264 -3.64 21.87 7.56
N LYS A 265 -4.10 23.11 7.87
CA LYS A 265 -5.23 23.30 8.78
C LYS A 265 -6.48 22.62 8.24
N LYS A 266 -6.77 22.78 6.96
CA LYS A 266 -7.89 22.10 6.30
C LYS A 266 -7.76 20.58 6.39
N ALA A 267 -6.56 20.03 6.20
CA ALA A 267 -6.29 18.60 6.36
C ALA A 267 -6.57 18.11 7.78
N ALA A 268 -6.10 18.83 8.78
CA ALA A 268 -6.32 18.51 10.19
C ALA A 268 -7.80 18.54 10.56
N ASP A 269 -8.52 19.60 10.17
CA ASP A 269 -9.96 19.77 10.42
C ASP A 269 -10.79 18.64 9.76
N LEU A 270 -10.51 18.30 8.50
CA LEU A 270 -11.17 17.20 7.79
C LEU A 270 -10.88 15.84 8.43
N ASN A 271 -9.64 15.61 8.86
CA ASN A 271 -9.27 14.37 9.54
C ASN A 271 -10.02 14.25 10.87
N ALA A 272 -10.08 15.32 11.66
CA ALA A 272 -10.79 15.34 12.93
C ALA A 272 -12.31 15.11 12.77
N ALA A 273 -12.91 15.67 11.71
CA ALA A 273 -14.33 15.51 11.40
C ALA A 273 -14.68 14.16 10.77
N SER A 274 -13.70 13.34 10.41
CA SER A 274 -13.91 12.02 9.78
C SER A 274 -14.58 11.06 10.76
N LYS A 275 -15.47 10.20 10.25
CA LYS A 275 -16.04 9.08 11.03
C LYS A 275 -14.96 8.08 11.51
N LYS A 276 -13.80 8.05 10.85
CA LYS A 276 -12.63 7.23 11.21
C LYS A 276 -11.38 8.08 11.05
N PRO A 277 -11.07 8.95 12.04
CA PRO A 277 -9.86 9.77 11.99
C PRO A 277 -8.61 8.88 11.89
N ASN A 278 -7.65 9.32 11.07
CA ASN A 278 -6.35 8.68 10.97
C ASN A 278 -5.35 9.50 11.78
N ALA A 279 -4.85 8.95 12.89
CA ALA A 279 -3.96 9.66 13.80
C ALA A 279 -2.66 10.10 13.10
N ASP A 280 -2.10 9.27 12.21
CA ASP A 280 -0.86 9.59 11.49
C ASP A 280 -1.05 10.75 10.51
N VAL A 281 -2.18 10.77 9.78
CA VAL A 281 -2.51 11.88 8.87
C VAL A 281 -2.75 13.17 9.65
N GLY A 282 -3.49 13.10 10.76
CA GLY A 282 -3.73 14.25 11.62
C GLY A 282 -2.44 14.80 12.22
N ALA A 283 -1.58 13.93 12.75
CA ALA A 283 -0.30 14.34 13.33
C ALA A 283 0.66 14.91 12.26
N ALA A 284 0.70 14.33 11.07
CA ALA A 284 1.47 14.89 9.96
C ALA A 284 0.96 16.30 9.58
N ALA A 285 -0.35 16.46 9.45
CA ALA A 285 -0.95 17.78 9.16
C ALA A 285 -0.57 18.82 10.23
N TYR A 286 -0.71 18.50 11.51
CA TYR A 286 -0.35 19.41 12.61
C TYR A 286 1.15 19.68 12.70
N ASN A 287 2.01 18.69 12.49
CA ASN A 287 3.46 18.89 12.46
C ASN A 287 3.89 19.88 11.37
N GLN A 288 3.36 19.69 10.17
CA GLN A 288 3.66 20.56 9.04
C GLN A 288 3.01 21.95 9.19
N LEU A 289 1.81 22.03 9.79
CA LEU A 289 1.18 23.28 10.17
C LEU A 289 2.07 24.07 11.15
N GLY A 290 2.65 23.38 12.14
CA GLY A 290 3.61 23.97 13.07
C GLY A 290 4.82 24.57 12.36
N GLN A 291 5.38 23.85 11.37
CA GLN A 291 6.47 24.38 10.55
C GLN A 291 6.07 25.61 9.74
N ALA A 292 4.89 25.59 9.11
CA ALA A 292 4.40 26.72 8.33
C ALA A 292 4.18 27.96 9.22
N TYR A 293 3.60 27.81 10.40
CA TYR A 293 3.48 28.89 11.39
C TYR A 293 4.83 29.43 11.87
N ALA A 294 5.78 28.53 12.09
CA ALA A 294 7.14 28.91 12.46
C ALA A 294 7.80 29.82 11.40
N LYS A 295 7.65 29.45 10.13
CA LYS A 295 8.17 30.26 8.99
C LYS A 295 7.49 31.63 8.88
N GLN A 296 6.26 31.76 9.35
CA GLN A 296 5.54 33.05 9.46
C GLN A 296 5.96 33.85 10.70
N GLY A 297 6.84 33.33 11.57
CA GLY A 297 7.19 33.93 12.84
C GLY A 297 6.12 33.77 13.94
N ASN A 298 5.08 32.99 13.68
CA ASN A 298 3.98 32.73 14.61
C ASN A 298 4.29 31.55 15.54
N ALA A 299 5.24 31.79 16.46
CA ALA A 299 5.78 30.76 17.32
C ALA A 299 4.72 30.12 18.25
N LYS A 300 3.72 30.92 18.71
CA LYS A 300 2.67 30.38 19.61
C LYS A 300 1.82 29.34 18.90
N ASP A 301 1.28 29.67 17.71
CA ASP A 301 0.43 28.73 16.96
C ASP A 301 1.25 27.54 16.46
N ALA A 302 2.56 27.72 16.22
CA ALA A 302 3.47 26.62 15.90
C ALA A 302 3.57 25.62 17.06
N ALA A 303 3.76 26.10 18.30
CA ALA A 303 3.81 25.25 19.49
C ALA A 303 2.49 24.49 19.69
N ASP A 304 1.36 25.21 19.61
CA ASP A 304 0.04 24.61 19.73
C ASP A 304 -0.17 23.48 18.69
N ALA A 305 0.30 23.67 17.48
CA ALA A 305 0.21 22.66 16.42
C ALA A 305 1.10 21.43 16.73
N TYR A 306 2.34 21.61 17.18
CA TYR A 306 3.19 20.48 17.57
C TYR A 306 2.64 19.70 18.76
N ASP A 307 2.05 20.40 19.75
CA ASP A 307 1.35 19.76 20.86
C ASP A 307 0.17 18.88 20.38
N GLN A 308 -0.60 19.33 19.38
CA GLN A 308 -1.67 18.51 18.80
C GLN A 308 -1.11 17.28 18.07
N ALA A 309 -0.01 17.42 17.32
CA ALA A 309 0.65 16.29 16.68
C ALA A 309 1.11 15.25 17.72
N ALA A 310 1.73 15.68 18.82
CA ALA A 310 2.19 14.82 19.89
C ALA A 310 1.04 14.08 20.60
N LYS A 311 -0.10 14.74 20.81
CA LYS A 311 -1.31 14.10 21.38
C LYS A 311 -1.89 13.02 20.48
N LEU A 312 -1.87 13.23 19.15
CA LEU A 312 -2.42 12.26 18.20
C LEU A 312 -1.55 11.02 18.06
N VAL A 313 -0.21 11.17 18.09
CA VAL A 313 0.74 10.06 17.97
C VAL A 313 1.80 10.15 19.07
N PRO A 314 1.47 9.71 20.31
CA PRO A 314 2.38 9.81 21.46
C PRO A 314 3.71 9.08 21.26
N ALA A 315 3.74 8.01 20.47
CA ALA A 315 4.97 7.30 20.15
C ALA A 315 5.99 8.15 19.36
N SER A 316 5.54 9.21 18.69
CA SER A 316 6.37 10.18 17.97
C SER A 316 6.47 11.54 18.67
N ALA A 317 5.95 11.66 19.89
CA ALA A 317 5.90 12.94 20.63
C ALA A 317 7.29 13.57 20.80
N GLY A 318 8.33 12.75 21.04
CA GLY A 318 9.71 13.23 21.13
C GLY A 318 10.17 13.99 19.88
N MET A 319 9.78 13.54 18.69
CA MET A 319 10.08 14.22 17.44
C MET A 319 9.32 15.55 17.32
N TYR A 320 8.03 15.57 17.64
CA TYR A 320 7.23 16.78 17.52
C TYR A 320 7.68 17.86 18.49
N TYR A 321 8.00 17.51 19.74
CA TYR A 321 8.54 18.44 20.72
C TYR A 321 9.96 18.90 20.38
N TYR A 322 10.77 18.06 19.73
CA TYR A 322 12.04 18.50 19.17
C TYR A 322 11.84 19.56 18.07
N ASN A 323 10.85 19.36 17.17
CA ASN A 323 10.53 20.36 16.15
C ASN A 323 10.02 21.67 16.76
N GLU A 324 9.22 21.61 17.85
CA GLU A 324 8.84 22.77 18.65
C GLU A 324 10.07 23.48 19.21
N ALA A 325 10.98 22.74 19.85
CA ALA A 325 12.20 23.30 20.45
C ALA A 325 13.09 24.00 19.41
N ALA A 326 13.30 23.35 18.26
CA ALA A 326 14.06 23.94 17.14
C ALA A 326 13.40 25.21 16.61
N THR A 327 12.07 25.21 16.52
CA THR A 327 11.27 26.36 16.08
C THR A 327 11.44 27.53 17.06
N MET A 328 11.27 27.29 18.37
CA MET A 328 11.42 28.31 19.39
C MET A 328 12.84 28.87 19.45
N PHE A 329 13.83 27.99 19.34
CA PHE A 329 15.24 28.39 19.30
C PHE A 329 15.54 29.30 18.10
N ASN A 330 15.10 28.93 16.91
CA ASN A 330 15.27 29.74 15.69
C ASN A 330 14.52 31.07 15.75
N ALA A 331 13.45 31.16 16.53
CA ALA A 331 12.71 32.40 16.79
C ALA A 331 13.36 33.26 17.92
N GLY A 332 14.50 32.83 18.48
CA GLY A 332 15.17 33.51 19.60
C GLY A 332 14.45 33.39 20.95
N LYS A 333 13.44 32.50 21.04
CA LYS A 333 12.65 32.23 22.24
C LYS A 333 13.31 31.12 23.05
N ASN A 334 14.43 31.46 23.67
CA ASN A 334 15.32 30.46 24.29
C ASN A 334 14.67 29.74 25.49
N ASP A 335 13.83 30.40 26.29
CA ASP A 335 13.16 29.76 27.41
C ASP A 335 12.13 28.72 26.97
N GLU A 336 11.33 29.08 25.99
CA GLU A 336 10.36 28.19 25.37
C GLU A 336 11.07 27.03 24.62
N ALA A 337 12.21 27.29 23.97
CA ALA A 337 13.03 26.28 23.33
C ALA A 337 13.57 25.24 24.34
N ALA A 338 14.08 25.69 25.48
CA ALA A 338 14.55 24.80 26.52
C ALA A 338 13.40 23.97 27.13
N ALA A 339 12.23 24.56 27.36
CA ALA A 339 11.04 23.87 27.86
C ALA A 339 10.53 22.80 26.84
N ALA A 340 10.49 23.13 25.55
CA ALA A 340 10.12 22.19 24.50
C ALA A 340 11.13 21.05 24.34
N ALA A 341 12.44 21.36 24.48
CA ALA A 341 13.48 20.34 24.50
C ALA A 341 13.33 19.39 25.69
N ASP A 342 12.92 19.88 26.86
CA ASP A 342 12.61 19.02 28.00
C ASP A 342 11.41 18.09 27.76
N LYS A 343 10.34 18.58 27.12
CA LYS A 343 9.23 17.71 26.66
C LYS A 343 9.75 16.63 25.70
N SER A 344 10.61 16.99 24.74
CA SER A 344 11.20 16.05 23.78
C SER A 344 12.03 14.97 24.48
N ILE A 345 12.91 15.37 25.42
CA ILE A 345 13.75 14.48 26.23
C ILE A 345 12.89 13.53 27.08
N ALA A 346 11.82 14.04 27.68
CA ALA A 346 10.90 13.22 28.48
C ALA A 346 10.20 12.15 27.63
N ALA A 347 9.82 12.49 26.39
CA ALA A 347 9.17 11.57 25.47
C ALA A 347 10.14 10.61 24.76
N ASP A 348 11.36 11.06 24.47
CA ASP A 348 12.41 10.27 23.81
C ASP A 348 13.80 10.61 24.38
N PRO A 349 14.20 9.96 25.49
CA PRO A 349 15.48 10.22 26.15
C PRO A 349 16.73 9.90 25.32
N LYS A 350 16.56 9.26 24.15
CA LYS A 350 17.66 8.91 23.25
C LYS A 350 17.85 9.91 22.11
N ARG A 351 17.05 10.94 22.02
CA ARG A 351 17.14 11.99 21.00
C ARG A 351 18.25 12.98 21.33
N ALA A 352 19.42 12.73 20.78
CA ALA A 352 20.60 13.55 21.03
C ALA A 352 20.37 15.04 20.70
N GLU A 353 19.71 15.33 19.58
CA GLU A 353 19.46 16.69 19.09
C GLU A 353 18.63 17.53 20.07
N ALA A 354 17.74 16.91 20.86
CA ALA A 354 16.98 17.63 21.88
C ALA A 354 17.86 18.14 23.01
N TYR A 355 18.86 17.37 23.42
CA TYR A 355 19.85 17.81 24.40
C TYR A 355 20.72 18.92 23.85
N TYR A 356 21.13 18.84 22.57
CA TYR A 356 21.87 19.93 21.93
C TYR A 356 21.08 21.24 21.96
N ILE A 357 19.81 21.24 21.51
CA ILE A 357 18.98 22.46 21.54
C ILE A 357 18.80 22.98 22.97
N LYS A 358 18.58 22.09 23.94
CA LYS A 358 18.47 22.52 25.35
C LYS A 358 19.74 23.26 25.79
N GLY A 359 20.90 22.71 25.52
CA GLY A 359 22.19 23.37 25.82
C GLY A 359 22.32 24.74 25.13
N GLN A 360 22.04 24.78 23.82
CA GLN A 360 22.11 26.00 23.02
C GLN A 360 21.11 27.08 23.49
N ALA A 361 19.94 26.69 23.96
CA ALA A 361 18.92 27.60 24.48
C ALA A 361 19.29 28.17 25.89
N LEU A 362 20.03 27.42 26.67
CA LEU A 362 20.43 27.81 28.02
C LEU A 362 21.73 28.62 28.07
N ILE A 363 22.72 28.31 27.17
CA ILE A 363 24.04 28.91 27.20
C ILE A 363 24.05 30.45 27.12
N PRO A 364 23.15 31.16 26.41
CA PRO A 364 23.10 32.60 26.37
C PRO A 364 22.87 33.27 27.72
N LYS A 365 22.40 32.50 28.74
CA LYS A 365 22.19 32.95 30.10
C LYS A 365 23.40 32.76 31.00
N ALA A 366 24.51 32.26 30.46
CA ALA A 366 25.76 32.12 31.19
C ALA A 366 26.29 33.52 31.59
N THR A 367 26.82 33.64 32.80
CA THR A 367 27.43 34.83 33.28
C THR A 367 28.89 34.59 33.57
N TYR A 368 29.75 35.60 33.31
CA TYR A 368 31.18 35.53 33.57
C TYR A 368 31.52 36.39 34.80
N ASP A 369 32.19 35.77 35.75
CA ASP A 369 32.66 36.47 36.94
C ASP A 369 34.13 36.91 36.72
N GLU A 370 34.35 38.19 36.58
CA GLU A 370 35.65 38.82 36.36
C GLU A 370 36.66 38.53 37.48
N LYS A 371 36.22 38.37 38.71
CA LYS A 371 37.07 38.15 39.87
C LYS A 371 37.59 36.71 39.93
N THR A 372 36.68 35.76 39.72
CA THR A 372 36.99 34.32 39.77
C THR A 372 37.44 33.77 38.39
N LYS A 373 37.23 34.56 37.34
CA LYS A 373 37.48 34.18 35.93
C LYS A 373 36.74 32.89 35.55
N LYS A 374 35.54 32.72 36.07
CA LYS A 374 34.72 31.53 35.83
C LYS A 374 33.37 31.89 35.20
N PHE A 375 32.87 31.00 34.39
CA PHE A 375 31.49 31.03 33.91
C PHE A 375 30.59 30.35 34.92
N THR A 376 29.41 30.95 35.15
CA THR A 376 28.25 30.32 35.80
C THR A 376 27.20 30.11 34.75
N VAL A 377 26.87 28.88 34.52
CA VAL A 377 25.84 28.47 33.51
C VAL A 377 24.58 28.04 34.21
N PRO A 378 23.39 28.17 33.52
CA PRO A 378 22.12 27.72 34.09
C PRO A 378 22.13 26.21 34.37
N PRO A 379 21.38 25.75 35.41
CA PRO A 379 21.23 24.33 35.68
C PRO A 379 20.69 23.57 34.46
N GLY A 380 21.23 22.39 34.21
CA GLY A 380 20.85 21.55 33.06
C GLY A 380 21.57 21.85 31.75
N CYS A 381 22.35 22.96 31.67
CA CYS A 381 23.09 23.30 30.44
C CYS A 381 24.26 22.34 30.19
N VAL A 382 25.14 22.19 31.18
CA VAL A 382 26.32 21.29 31.08
C VAL A 382 25.87 19.84 30.91
N GLU A 383 24.89 19.42 31.69
CA GLU A 383 24.33 18.09 31.64
C GLU A 383 23.75 17.77 30.25
N ALA A 384 23.06 18.73 29.64
CA ALA A 384 22.51 18.57 28.30
C ALA A 384 23.63 18.37 27.26
N TYR A 385 24.66 19.19 27.27
CA TYR A 385 25.80 19.05 26.37
C TYR A 385 26.57 17.74 26.57
N GLN A 386 26.79 17.34 27.83
CA GLN A 386 27.45 16.07 28.13
C GLN A 386 26.59 14.88 27.64
N LYS A 387 25.26 14.96 27.83
CA LYS A 387 24.34 13.89 27.36
C LYS A 387 24.26 13.83 25.83
N TYR A 388 24.33 14.98 25.15
CA TYR A 388 24.49 14.98 23.69
C TYR A 388 25.74 14.20 23.26
N LEU A 389 26.90 14.48 23.85
CA LEU A 389 28.14 13.79 23.54
C LEU A 389 28.15 12.29 23.89
N GLU A 390 27.41 11.91 24.94
CA GLU A 390 27.20 10.49 25.27
C GLU A 390 26.40 9.77 24.18
N LEU A 391 25.33 10.39 23.68
CA LEU A 391 24.41 9.80 22.69
C LEU A 391 24.96 9.89 21.27
N ALA A 392 25.69 10.96 20.94
CA ALA A 392 26.19 11.27 19.62
C ALA A 392 27.64 11.82 19.67
N PRO A 393 28.64 11.00 20.09
CA PRO A 393 30.04 11.45 20.27
C PRO A 393 30.70 11.98 19.01
N ASP A 394 30.26 11.49 17.85
CA ASP A 394 30.71 11.89 16.51
C ASP A 394 29.55 12.54 15.70
N GLY A 395 28.53 13.03 16.41
CA GLY A 395 27.38 13.70 15.79
C GLY A 395 27.75 15.06 15.20
N PRO A 396 26.87 15.64 14.37
CA PRO A 396 27.16 16.87 13.62
C PRO A 396 27.51 18.07 14.50
N HIS A 397 27.07 18.07 15.76
CA HIS A 397 27.36 19.18 16.72
C HIS A 397 28.40 18.80 17.79
N ALA A 398 29.05 17.63 17.67
CA ALA A 398 30.00 17.16 18.70
C ALA A 398 31.18 18.09 18.89
N ALA A 399 31.73 18.65 17.80
CA ALA A 399 32.82 19.59 17.87
C ALA A 399 32.41 20.90 18.55
N ASP A 400 31.24 21.44 18.17
CA ASP A 400 30.70 22.68 18.77
C ASP A 400 30.46 22.51 20.25
N VAL A 401 29.82 21.39 20.66
CA VAL A 401 29.53 21.08 22.06
C VAL A 401 30.82 20.95 22.88
N LYS A 402 31.85 20.28 22.36
CA LYS A 402 33.19 20.20 23.03
C LYS A 402 33.76 21.58 23.21
N GLY A 403 33.77 22.42 22.16
CA GLY A 403 34.29 23.80 22.22
C GLY A 403 33.52 24.66 23.25
N VAL A 404 32.20 24.52 23.35
CA VAL A 404 31.43 25.26 24.38
C VAL A 404 31.80 24.80 25.78
N LEU A 405 31.87 23.48 26.04
CA LEU A 405 32.23 22.95 27.36
C LEU A 405 33.64 23.40 27.78
N GLU A 406 34.61 23.32 26.87
CA GLU A 406 35.98 23.82 27.11
C GLU A 406 35.99 25.32 27.37
N GLY A 407 35.22 26.10 26.59
CA GLY A 407 35.15 27.58 26.73
C GLY A 407 34.57 28.04 28.06
N ILE A 408 33.67 27.27 28.67
CA ILE A 408 33.12 27.55 29.99
C ILE A 408 33.91 26.89 31.13
N GLY A 409 34.99 26.16 30.81
CA GLY A 409 35.87 25.52 31.81
C GLY A 409 35.35 24.20 32.34
N GLU A 410 34.37 23.57 31.66
CA GLU A 410 33.80 22.28 32.06
C GLU A 410 34.51 21.11 31.37
N PRO A 411 34.77 19.99 32.09
CA PRO A 411 35.44 18.84 31.50
C PRO A 411 34.52 18.13 30.48
N VAL A 412 35.08 17.78 29.33
CA VAL A 412 34.43 16.94 28.35
C VAL A 412 34.42 15.50 28.86
N LYS A 413 33.29 15.04 29.40
CA LYS A 413 33.08 13.66 29.83
C LYS A 413 32.62 12.82 28.63
N SER A 414 33.55 12.09 28.00
CA SER A 414 33.21 11.11 26.98
C SER A 414 33.28 9.71 27.56
N THR A 415 32.18 9.01 27.63
CA THR A 415 32.13 7.57 27.94
C THR A 415 32.39 6.71 26.70
N TYR A 416 32.55 7.32 25.53
CA TYR A 416 32.81 6.64 24.28
C TYR A 416 34.23 6.09 24.26
N LYS A 417 34.39 4.78 24.33
CA LYS A 417 35.61 4.06 23.98
C LYS A 417 35.53 3.72 22.51
N ALA A 418 36.35 4.39 21.69
CA ALA A 418 36.48 4.03 20.27
C ALA A 418 36.82 2.54 20.15
N PRO A 419 36.23 1.82 19.18
CA PRO A 419 36.59 0.43 18.94
C PRO A 419 38.11 0.40 18.63
N LYS A 420 38.83 -0.46 19.35
CA LYS A 420 40.24 -0.72 19.04
C LYS A 420 40.32 -1.26 17.62
N LYS A 421 41.09 -0.58 16.76
CA LYS A 421 41.39 -1.04 15.40
C LYS A 421 42.14 -2.37 15.44
#